data_e327cc4db3659c08b847139bdbb77d40
#
_entry.id   e327cc4db3659c08b847139bdbb77d40
#
_cell.length_a   1.000
_cell.length_b   1.000
_cell.length_c   1.000
_cell.angle_alpha   90.00
_cell.angle_beta   90.00
_cell.angle_gamma   90.00
#
_symmetry.space_group_name_H-M   'P 1'
#
loop_
_entity.id
_entity.type
_entity.pdbx_description
1 polymer ?
#
loop_
_entity_poly.entity_id
_entity_poly.type
_entity_poly.pdbx_seq_one_letter_code
_entity_poly.pdbx_strand_id
1 'polypeptide(L)'
;MGSLRGGRETSARAFYGAVLRHRVLARRAIWVGSHTVVDGAERITVSPGGALRVGLGSFGLTSKHDSSVIRVRDGASLHCDGVVSLQRGVRIVVDSGRLTIGHGTNVNGLGTKILVADAITIGAGCTFSWDVQLLDNDFHTMTVDGVQQPSAAPIVIGDRVWVGTRAIVLKGVTIGDDAVVAAGAVVTKDVPAHAVVAGMPAKVIGTSDSWV
;
A
#
# COMPACT_ATOMS: atom_id res chain seq x y z
N MET A 1 -5.67 -54.23 4.40
CA MET A 1 -5.07 -53.45 5.54
C MET A 1 -4.06 -52.48 4.93
N GLY A 2 -4.47 -51.27 4.59
CA GLY A 2 -3.67 -50.20 4.01
C GLY A 2 -3.51 -49.06 5.02
N SER A 3 -2.26 -48.77 5.35
CA SER A 3 -1.83 -47.89 6.44
C SER A 3 -2.14 -46.43 6.13
N LEU A 4 -3.05 -45.81 6.90
CA LEU A 4 -3.22 -44.35 6.99
C LEU A 4 -2.11 -43.75 7.88
N ARG A 5 -0.93 -43.53 7.34
CA ARG A 5 0.14 -42.74 7.99
C ARG A 5 0.61 -41.63 7.05
N GLY A 6 -0.09 -40.53 7.02
CA GLY A 6 0.31 -39.36 6.19
C GLY A 6 -0.21 -38.01 6.66
N GLY A 7 -1.17 -37.98 7.56
CA GLY A 7 -1.94 -36.75 7.88
C GLY A 7 -1.43 -35.89 9.05
N ARG A 8 -0.48 -36.37 9.89
CA ARG A 8 -0.07 -35.63 11.10
C ARG A 8 1.22 -34.81 10.98
N GLU A 9 2.12 -35.15 10.07
CA GLU A 9 3.40 -34.42 9.94
C GLU A 9 3.26 -33.08 9.18
N THR A 10 2.31 -32.98 8.27
CA THR A 10 2.07 -31.75 7.51
C THR A 10 1.44 -30.64 8.38
N SER A 11 0.63 -30.98 9.37
CA SER A 11 0.01 -30.01 10.27
C SER A 11 1.01 -29.40 11.26
N ALA A 12 1.93 -30.19 11.79
CA ALA A 12 2.95 -29.73 12.74
C ALA A 12 3.96 -28.79 12.06
N ARG A 13 4.46 -29.15 10.88
CA ARG A 13 5.37 -28.27 10.11
C ARG A 13 4.73 -26.95 9.70
N ALA A 14 3.46 -26.96 9.31
CA ALA A 14 2.71 -25.75 8.99
C ALA A 14 2.49 -24.87 10.24
N PHE A 15 2.19 -25.48 11.41
CA PHE A 15 2.00 -24.79 12.68
C PHE A 15 3.32 -24.16 13.18
N TYR A 16 4.42 -24.92 13.22
CA TYR A 16 5.73 -24.40 13.61
C TYR A 16 6.24 -23.32 12.64
N GLY A 17 6.01 -23.47 11.33
CA GLY A 17 6.32 -22.46 10.33
C GLY A 17 5.54 -21.16 10.55
N ALA A 18 4.26 -21.23 10.91
CA ALA A 18 3.44 -20.07 11.21
C ALA A 18 3.92 -19.36 12.50
N VAL A 19 4.22 -20.10 13.56
CA VAL A 19 4.73 -19.56 14.83
C VAL A 19 6.10 -18.91 14.65
N LEU A 20 6.98 -19.50 13.84
CA LEU A 20 8.29 -18.94 13.54
C LEU A 20 8.18 -17.65 12.74
N ARG A 21 7.31 -17.61 11.73
CA ARG A 21 7.01 -16.39 10.96
C ARG A 21 6.48 -15.26 11.84
N HIS A 22 5.54 -15.53 12.73
CA HIS A 22 5.03 -14.54 13.69
C HIS A 22 6.13 -13.95 14.58
N ARG A 23 7.05 -14.77 15.07
CA ARG A 23 8.18 -14.30 15.90
C ARG A 23 9.17 -13.45 15.13
N VAL A 24 9.47 -13.79 13.88
CA VAL A 24 10.37 -13.01 13.02
C VAL A 24 9.74 -11.66 12.68
N LEU A 25 8.48 -11.62 12.33
CA LEU A 25 7.76 -10.39 12.01
C LEU A 25 7.61 -9.48 13.24
N ALA A 26 7.32 -10.04 14.42
CA ALA A 26 7.21 -9.26 15.66
C ALA A 26 8.53 -8.58 16.06
N ARG A 27 9.70 -9.23 15.84
CA ARG A 27 11.02 -8.62 16.07
C ARG A 27 11.30 -7.43 15.15
N ARG A 28 10.59 -7.32 14.03
CA ARG A 28 10.67 -6.21 13.06
C ARG A 28 9.54 -5.20 13.23
N ALA A 29 8.79 -5.27 14.33
CA ALA A 29 7.60 -4.44 14.57
C ALA A 29 6.54 -4.56 13.46
N ILE A 30 6.42 -5.75 12.84
CA ILE A 30 5.41 -6.07 11.82
C ILE A 30 4.36 -6.98 12.45
N TRP A 31 3.12 -6.50 12.51
CA TRP A 31 1.97 -7.21 13.07
C TRP A 31 0.99 -7.59 11.96
N VAL A 32 0.68 -8.86 11.86
CA VAL A 32 -0.15 -9.38 10.76
C VAL A 32 -1.41 -10.07 11.28
N GLY A 33 -2.52 -9.79 10.61
CA GLY A 33 -3.78 -10.51 10.81
C GLY A 33 -3.82 -11.86 10.08
N SER A 34 -4.91 -12.60 10.29
CA SER A 34 -5.20 -13.81 9.55
C SER A 34 -5.28 -13.54 8.05
N HIS A 35 -4.93 -14.52 7.22
CA HIS A 35 -4.95 -14.39 5.74
C HIS A 35 -4.05 -13.27 5.19
N THR A 36 -2.93 -12.99 5.88
CA THR A 36 -1.92 -12.02 5.43
C THR A 36 -0.67 -12.76 4.99
N VAL A 37 -0.19 -12.44 3.80
CA VAL A 37 1.09 -12.90 3.25
C VAL A 37 2.05 -11.72 3.27
N VAL A 38 3.21 -11.90 3.91
CA VAL A 38 4.34 -10.97 3.86
C VAL A 38 5.53 -11.73 3.29
N ASP A 39 5.98 -11.33 2.11
CA ASP A 39 7.11 -11.88 1.38
C ASP A 39 8.17 -10.78 1.25
N GLY A 40 9.44 -11.08 1.56
CA GLY A 40 10.51 -10.08 1.63
C GLY A 40 10.50 -9.25 2.92
N ALA A 41 10.10 -9.84 4.06
CA ALA A 41 10.03 -9.14 5.35
C ALA A 41 11.38 -8.56 5.79
N GLU A 42 12.50 -9.13 5.36
CA GLU A 42 13.85 -8.63 5.62
C GLU A 42 14.15 -7.29 4.95
N ARG A 43 13.37 -6.91 3.94
CA ARG A 43 13.46 -5.63 3.20
C ARG A 43 12.46 -4.59 3.71
N ILE A 44 11.72 -4.94 4.76
CA ILE A 44 10.80 -4.04 5.44
C ILE A 44 11.47 -3.50 6.68
N THR A 45 11.51 -2.18 6.80
CA THR A 45 12.04 -1.47 7.98
C THR A 45 10.94 -0.62 8.61
N VAL A 46 10.99 -0.53 9.94
CA VAL A 46 10.08 0.32 10.72
C VAL A 46 10.94 1.16 11.65
N SER A 47 10.68 2.46 11.71
CA SER A 47 11.38 3.39 12.61
C SER A 47 11.27 2.96 14.08
N PRO A 48 12.25 3.27 14.94
CA PRO A 48 12.17 2.96 16.35
C PRO A 48 10.89 3.47 17.01
N GLY A 49 10.23 2.60 17.79
CA GLY A 49 8.93 2.90 18.42
C GLY A 49 7.73 2.82 17.48
N GLY A 50 7.94 2.57 16.19
CA GLY A 50 6.87 2.40 15.21
C GLY A 50 6.31 0.98 15.13
N ALA A 51 5.33 0.79 14.27
CA ALA A 51 4.73 -0.51 13.96
C ALA A 51 4.08 -0.52 12.59
N LEU A 52 4.32 -1.56 11.81
CA LEU A 52 3.54 -1.87 10.62
C LEU A 52 2.44 -2.88 10.98
N ARG A 53 1.19 -2.48 10.84
CA ARG A 53 0.01 -3.31 11.12
C ARG A 53 -0.66 -3.70 9.82
N VAL A 54 -0.81 -4.99 9.54
CA VAL A 54 -1.37 -5.48 8.27
C VAL A 54 -2.53 -6.44 8.52
N GLY A 55 -3.69 -6.11 7.98
CA GLY A 55 -4.87 -6.99 8.02
C GLY A 55 -5.48 -7.19 9.42
N LEU A 56 -5.12 -6.34 10.40
CA LEU A 56 -5.61 -6.44 11.78
C LEU A 56 -6.97 -5.78 11.99
N GLY A 57 -7.36 -4.85 11.12
CA GLY A 57 -8.62 -4.12 11.21
C GLY A 57 -9.43 -4.23 9.93
N SER A 58 -10.70 -3.89 10.05
CA SER A 58 -11.61 -3.72 8.92
C SER A 58 -12.78 -2.85 9.33
N PHE A 59 -13.29 -2.06 8.39
CA PHE A 59 -14.50 -1.23 8.57
C PHE A 59 -15.80 -2.00 8.29
N GLY A 60 -15.85 -3.30 8.58
CA GLY A 60 -17.07 -4.09 8.36
C GLY A 60 -17.34 -4.50 6.90
N LEU A 61 -16.61 -3.96 5.94
CA LEU A 61 -16.74 -4.30 4.51
C LEU A 61 -15.91 -5.52 4.10
N THR A 62 -15.01 -5.99 4.95
CA THR A 62 -14.15 -7.14 4.67
C THR A 62 -14.72 -8.41 5.28
N SER A 63 -14.55 -9.51 4.57
CA SER A 63 -14.87 -10.86 5.04
C SER A 63 -13.62 -11.55 5.63
N LYS A 64 -13.84 -12.69 6.30
CA LYS A 64 -12.72 -13.53 6.76
C LYS A 64 -11.89 -14.14 5.62
N HIS A 65 -12.40 -14.08 4.38
CA HIS A 65 -11.75 -14.64 3.20
C HIS A 65 -10.86 -13.61 2.46
N ASP A 66 -11.00 -12.31 2.78
CA ASP A 66 -10.16 -11.29 2.15
C ASP A 66 -8.72 -11.42 2.64
N SER A 67 -7.81 -11.57 1.70
CA SER A 67 -6.38 -11.72 1.97
C SER A 67 -5.64 -10.41 1.73
N SER A 68 -4.66 -10.12 2.60
CA SER A 68 -3.69 -9.05 2.39
C SER A 68 -2.38 -9.62 1.88
N VAL A 69 -1.73 -8.90 0.99
CA VAL A 69 -0.44 -9.30 0.42
C VAL A 69 0.51 -8.12 0.48
N ILE A 70 1.67 -8.31 1.09
CA ILE A 70 2.82 -7.43 0.96
C ILE A 70 3.95 -8.26 0.36
N ARG A 71 4.48 -7.81 -0.75
CA ARG A 71 5.64 -8.43 -1.40
C ARG A 71 6.68 -7.38 -1.70
N VAL A 72 7.88 -7.55 -1.14
CA VAL A 72 9.04 -6.69 -1.41
C VAL A 72 10.10 -7.57 -2.07
N ARG A 73 10.40 -7.31 -3.34
CA ARG A 73 11.33 -8.12 -4.12
C ARG A 73 12.80 -7.77 -3.84
N ASP A 74 13.70 -8.55 -4.38
CA ASP A 74 15.15 -8.33 -4.26
C ASP A 74 15.53 -6.97 -4.85
N GLY A 75 16.36 -6.21 -4.12
CA GLY A 75 16.76 -4.86 -4.50
C GLY A 75 15.74 -3.76 -4.19
N ALA A 76 14.51 -4.13 -3.80
CA ALA A 76 13.47 -3.18 -3.38
C ALA A 76 13.43 -2.99 -1.87
N SER A 77 12.74 -1.95 -1.39
CA SER A 77 12.57 -1.70 0.04
C SER A 77 11.21 -1.09 0.38
N LEU A 78 10.70 -1.41 1.57
CA LEU A 78 9.57 -0.75 2.18
C LEU A 78 10.00 -0.17 3.54
N HIS A 79 9.77 1.11 3.75
CA HIS A 79 10.03 1.80 5.02
C HIS A 79 8.74 2.37 5.59
N CYS A 80 8.51 2.14 6.89
CA CYS A 80 7.41 2.74 7.64
C CYS A 80 7.99 3.65 8.72
N ASP A 81 7.62 4.92 8.65
CA ASP A 81 8.00 5.88 9.69
C ASP A 81 6.90 5.93 10.76
N GLY A 82 7.21 5.39 11.93
CA GLY A 82 6.26 5.28 13.03
C GLY A 82 5.17 4.21 12.83
N VAL A 83 3.95 4.50 13.24
CA VAL A 83 2.83 3.54 13.17
C VAL A 83 2.08 3.70 11.86
N VAL A 84 2.02 2.62 11.08
CA VAL A 84 1.30 2.53 9.80
C VAL A 84 0.27 1.40 9.88
N SER A 85 -0.95 1.66 9.44
CA SER A 85 -2.04 0.69 9.43
C SER A 85 -2.51 0.38 8.01
N LEU A 86 -2.31 -0.86 7.59
CA LEU A 86 -2.78 -1.40 6.32
C LEU A 86 -3.92 -2.37 6.62
N GLN A 87 -5.15 -1.96 6.31
CA GLN A 87 -6.33 -2.75 6.62
C GLN A 87 -6.41 -4.02 5.77
N ARG A 88 -7.30 -4.94 6.15
CA ARG A 88 -7.49 -6.21 5.44
C ARG A 88 -7.85 -6.00 3.97
N GLY A 89 -7.26 -6.82 3.09
CA GLY A 89 -7.52 -6.79 1.64
C GLY A 89 -6.55 -5.91 0.85
N VAL A 90 -5.57 -5.25 1.50
CA VAL A 90 -4.54 -4.47 0.81
C VAL A 90 -3.60 -5.37 0.01
N ARG A 91 -3.15 -4.89 -1.14
CA ARG A 91 -2.13 -5.53 -1.97
C ARG A 91 -1.03 -4.55 -2.28
N ILE A 92 0.16 -4.81 -1.75
CA ILE A 92 1.36 -3.99 -1.98
C ILE A 92 2.41 -4.88 -2.63
N VAL A 93 2.92 -4.45 -3.78
CA VAL A 93 4.05 -5.06 -4.46
C VAL A 93 5.08 -3.98 -4.71
N VAL A 94 6.24 -4.12 -4.08
CA VAL A 94 7.43 -3.31 -4.36
C VAL A 94 8.32 -4.19 -5.21
N ASP A 95 8.22 -4.03 -6.53
CA ASP A 95 8.90 -4.87 -7.51
C ASP A 95 10.36 -4.44 -7.65
N SER A 96 10.59 -3.12 -7.64
CA SER A 96 11.89 -2.46 -7.56
C SER A 96 11.74 -1.13 -6.83
N GLY A 97 12.83 -0.43 -6.56
CA GLY A 97 12.79 0.89 -5.94
C GLY A 97 12.33 0.91 -4.48
N ARG A 98 11.53 1.90 -4.11
CA ARG A 98 11.23 2.15 -2.68
C ARG A 98 9.78 2.58 -2.45
N LEU A 99 9.15 2.00 -1.43
CA LEU A 99 7.92 2.51 -0.82
C LEU A 99 8.23 3.08 0.57
N THR A 100 7.87 4.34 0.82
CA THR A 100 7.95 4.96 2.15
C THR A 100 6.57 5.39 2.59
N ILE A 101 6.19 5.10 3.85
CA ILE A 101 4.88 5.45 4.40
C ILE A 101 5.09 6.13 5.76
N GLY A 102 4.58 7.35 5.90
CA GLY A 102 4.68 8.18 7.10
C GLY A 102 3.77 7.74 8.24
N HIS A 103 4.10 8.24 9.42
CA HIS A 103 3.40 7.96 10.68
C HIS A 103 1.91 8.28 10.62
N GLY A 104 1.09 7.45 11.24
CA GLY A 104 -0.34 7.69 11.37
C GLY A 104 -1.14 7.41 10.09
N THR A 105 -0.46 7.05 9.00
CA THR A 105 -1.13 6.75 7.74
C THR A 105 -1.93 5.45 7.84
N ASN A 106 -3.20 5.53 7.37
CA ASN A 106 -4.14 4.44 7.33
C ASN A 106 -4.57 4.14 5.90
N VAL A 107 -4.39 2.90 5.47
CA VAL A 107 -4.82 2.42 4.15
C VAL A 107 -5.94 1.41 4.33
N ASN A 108 -7.17 1.79 3.95
CA ASN A 108 -8.29 0.86 3.92
C ASN A 108 -8.09 -0.16 2.80
N GLY A 109 -8.02 -1.43 3.19
CA GLY A 109 -7.39 -2.45 2.37
C GLY A 109 -8.22 -2.97 1.22
N LEU A 110 -9.55 -3.08 1.36
CA LEU A 110 -10.39 -3.81 0.40
C LEU A 110 -10.19 -3.29 -1.04
N GLY A 111 -9.56 -4.10 -1.88
CA GLY A 111 -9.27 -3.77 -3.27
C GLY A 111 -8.08 -2.83 -3.49
N THR A 112 -7.58 -2.15 -2.45
CA THR A 112 -6.49 -1.18 -2.59
C THR A 112 -5.19 -1.84 -3.03
N LYS A 113 -4.56 -1.26 -4.05
CA LYS A 113 -3.31 -1.73 -4.68
C LYS A 113 -2.28 -0.62 -4.68
N ILE A 114 -1.06 -0.94 -4.25
CA ILE A 114 0.11 -0.07 -4.35
C ILE A 114 1.18 -0.87 -5.08
N LEU A 115 1.50 -0.46 -6.31
CA LEU A 115 2.48 -1.14 -7.17
C LEU A 115 3.62 -0.18 -7.43
N VAL A 116 4.82 -0.58 -7.02
CA VAL A 116 6.03 0.25 -7.01
C VAL A 116 7.10 -0.38 -7.88
N ALA A 117 7.59 0.39 -8.87
CA ALA A 117 8.72 0.04 -9.70
C ALA A 117 9.84 1.09 -9.63
N ASP A 118 9.53 2.33 -9.25
CA ASP A 118 10.50 3.42 -9.06
C ASP A 118 10.47 3.89 -7.60
N ALA A 119 9.53 4.77 -7.24
CA ALA A 119 9.38 5.23 -5.87
C ALA A 119 7.95 5.72 -5.59
N ILE A 120 7.40 5.31 -4.44
CA ILE A 120 6.20 5.92 -3.89
C ILE A 120 6.50 6.41 -2.48
N THR A 121 6.29 7.70 -2.24
CA THR A 121 6.38 8.30 -0.91
C THR A 121 5.00 8.76 -0.48
N ILE A 122 4.57 8.33 0.71
CA ILE A 122 3.32 8.71 1.35
C ILE A 122 3.68 9.38 2.67
N GLY A 123 3.24 10.61 2.87
CA GLY A 123 3.45 11.39 4.07
C GLY A 123 2.72 10.85 5.29
N ALA A 124 2.77 11.63 6.38
CA ALA A 124 2.15 11.29 7.65
C ALA A 124 0.65 11.62 7.66
N GLY A 125 -0.13 10.88 8.44
CA GLY A 125 -1.54 11.16 8.69
C GLY A 125 -2.46 11.00 7.48
N CYS A 126 -2.02 10.35 6.42
CA CYS A 126 -2.84 10.14 5.24
C CYS A 126 -3.92 9.07 5.47
N THR A 127 -5.06 9.23 4.79
CA THR A 127 -6.10 8.21 4.77
C THR A 127 -6.46 7.84 3.34
N PHE A 128 -6.38 6.54 3.06
CA PHE A 128 -6.80 5.97 1.78
C PHE A 128 -8.08 5.18 2.00
N SER A 129 -9.11 5.48 1.23
CA SER A 129 -10.36 4.74 1.23
C SER A 129 -10.19 3.39 0.53
N TRP A 130 -11.28 2.70 0.20
CA TRP A 130 -11.25 1.38 -0.43
C TRP A 130 -10.96 1.47 -1.92
N ASP A 131 -10.38 0.39 -2.47
CA ASP A 131 -10.14 0.19 -3.91
C ASP A 131 -9.33 1.31 -4.57
N VAL A 132 -8.43 1.94 -3.82
CA VAL A 132 -7.50 2.96 -4.33
C VAL A 132 -6.36 2.27 -5.07
N GLN A 133 -5.86 2.88 -6.14
CA GLN A 133 -4.70 2.39 -6.88
C GLN A 133 -3.62 3.46 -6.96
N LEU A 134 -2.41 3.11 -6.55
CA LEU A 134 -1.20 3.90 -6.75
C LEU A 134 -0.28 3.12 -7.68
N LEU A 135 0.00 3.67 -8.85
CA LEU A 135 0.75 3.03 -9.94
C LEU A 135 1.86 3.97 -10.41
N ASP A 136 3.09 3.73 -9.99
CA ASP A 136 4.25 4.55 -10.40
C ASP A 136 4.87 4.10 -11.73
N ASN A 137 4.23 3.15 -12.41
CA ASN A 137 4.72 2.64 -13.69
C ASN A 137 3.57 2.20 -14.62
N ASP A 138 3.86 2.13 -15.92
CA ASP A 138 2.92 1.68 -16.96
C ASP A 138 3.05 0.18 -17.26
N PHE A 139 4.00 -0.53 -16.66
CA PHE A 139 4.39 -1.92 -16.94
C PHE A 139 4.88 -2.18 -18.37
N HIS A 140 4.84 -1.18 -19.23
CA HIS A 140 5.23 -1.24 -20.64
C HIS A 140 5.97 0.03 -21.05
N THR A 141 6.89 -0.11 -22.00
CA THR A 141 7.50 1.03 -22.67
C THR A 141 6.52 1.52 -23.74
N MET A 142 6.28 2.82 -23.76
CA MET A 142 5.40 3.48 -24.71
C MET A 142 6.15 4.55 -25.49
N THR A 143 5.87 4.67 -26.78
CA THR A 143 6.36 5.76 -27.61
C THR A 143 5.18 6.62 -28.06
N VAL A 144 5.24 7.92 -27.79
CA VAL A 144 4.22 8.89 -28.17
C VAL A 144 4.87 9.93 -29.08
N ASP A 145 4.31 10.16 -30.24
CA ASP A 145 4.83 11.12 -31.26
C ASP A 145 6.34 10.94 -31.55
N GLY A 146 6.79 9.67 -31.61
CA GLY A 146 8.18 9.32 -31.87
C GLY A 146 9.12 9.43 -30.67
N VAL A 147 8.63 9.85 -29.50
CA VAL A 147 9.41 10.00 -28.26
C VAL A 147 9.08 8.87 -27.29
N GLN A 148 10.10 8.12 -26.89
CA GLN A 148 9.95 7.09 -25.88
C GLN A 148 9.64 7.74 -24.52
N GLN A 149 8.55 7.30 -23.90
CA GLN A 149 8.13 7.77 -22.58
C GLN A 149 8.78 6.93 -21.48
N PRO A 150 9.13 7.54 -20.33
CA PRO A 150 9.56 6.79 -19.16
C PRO A 150 8.47 5.81 -18.75
N SER A 151 8.82 4.54 -18.57
CA SER A 151 7.85 3.52 -18.11
C SER A 151 7.45 3.71 -16.64
N ALA A 152 8.32 4.32 -15.82
CA ALA A 152 8.09 4.60 -14.42
C ALA A 152 8.47 6.04 -14.09
N ALA A 153 7.81 6.61 -13.08
CA ALA A 153 8.16 7.91 -12.50
C ALA A 153 7.58 7.97 -11.06
N PRO A 154 8.28 8.61 -10.11
CA PRO A 154 7.90 8.56 -8.70
C PRO A 154 6.54 9.21 -8.45
N ILE A 155 5.82 8.69 -7.45
CA ILE A 155 4.63 9.32 -6.87
C ILE A 155 5.01 9.86 -5.51
N VAL A 156 4.65 11.13 -5.25
CA VAL A 156 4.86 11.79 -3.96
C VAL A 156 3.50 12.25 -3.42
N ILE A 157 3.14 11.78 -2.23
CA ILE A 157 1.92 12.19 -1.52
C ILE A 157 2.37 12.84 -0.23
N GLY A 158 1.98 14.10 -0.04
CA GLY A 158 2.29 14.90 1.15
C GLY A 158 1.60 14.38 2.42
N ASP A 159 1.62 15.20 3.45
CA ASP A 159 1.03 14.87 4.73
C ASP A 159 -0.49 15.12 4.73
N ARG A 160 -1.24 14.36 5.54
CA ARG A 160 -2.69 14.55 5.77
C ARG A 160 -3.50 14.59 4.48
N VAL A 161 -3.14 13.78 3.50
CA VAL A 161 -3.88 13.64 2.24
C VAL A 161 -4.99 12.62 2.42
N TRP A 162 -6.20 12.96 1.97
CA TRP A 162 -7.30 12.01 1.88
C TRP A 162 -7.52 11.57 0.43
N VAL A 163 -7.42 10.26 0.20
CA VAL A 163 -7.68 9.64 -1.11
C VAL A 163 -8.98 8.85 -1.03
N GLY A 164 -9.98 9.30 -1.76
CA GLY A 164 -11.32 8.72 -1.80
C GLY A 164 -11.37 7.37 -2.52
N THR A 165 -12.47 6.66 -2.30
CA THR A 165 -12.72 5.31 -2.85
C THR A 165 -12.59 5.26 -4.36
N ARG A 166 -11.92 4.22 -4.89
CA ARG A 166 -11.68 3.99 -6.33
C ARG A 166 -10.88 5.08 -7.04
N ALA A 167 -10.20 5.94 -6.31
CA ALA A 167 -9.27 6.88 -6.93
C ALA A 167 -8.04 6.14 -7.47
N ILE A 168 -7.48 6.66 -8.55
CA ILE A 168 -6.28 6.15 -9.19
C ILE A 168 -5.27 7.29 -9.26
N VAL A 169 -4.06 7.08 -8.75
CA VAL A 169 -2.94 8.03 -8.88
C VAL A 169 -1.90 7.40 -9.78
N LEU A 170 -1.55 8.09 -10.86
CA LEU A 170 -0.62 7.59 -11.85
C LEU A 170 0.79 8.13 -11.61
N LYS A 171 1.75 7.51 -12.26
CA LYS A 171 3.19 7.83 -12.20
C LYS A 171 3.48 9.32 -12.40
N GLY A 172 4.50 9.82 -11.73
CA GLY A 172 5.00 11.18 -11.84
C GLY A 172 4.16 12.25 -11.13
N VAL A 173 3.10 11.86 -10.40
CA VAL A 173 2.21 12.79 -9.72
C VAL A 173 2.74 13.16 -8.34
N THR A 174 2.72 14.45 -8.02
CA THR A 174 2.89 14.99 -6.67
C THR A 174 1.54 15.50 -6.14
N ILE A 175 1.13 15.03 -4.96
CA ILE A 175 -0.06 15.52 -4.24
C ILE A 175 0.42 16.26 -3.00
N GLY A 176 0.11 17.55 -2.91
CA GLY A 176 0.49 18.39 -1.78
C GLY A 176 -0.27 18.09 -0.50
N ASP A 177 0.24 18.61 0.60
CA ASP A 177 -0.32 18.41 1.95
C ASP A 177 -1.79 18.84 2.02
N ASP A 178 -2.57 18.17 2.88
CA ASP A 178 -3.98 18.48 3.16
C ASP A 178 -4.91 18.41 1.93
N ALA A 179 -4.42 17.87 0.81
CA ALA A 179 -5.23 17.70 -0.40
C ALA A 179 -6.25 16.58 -0.24
N VAL A 180 -7.35 16.69 -0.97
CA VAL A 180 -8.42 15.69 -1.04
C VAL A 180 -8.58 15.23 -2.48
N VAL A 181 -8.43 13.94 -2.71
CA VAL A 181 -8.73 13.29 -3.98
C VAL A 181 -10.12 12.64 -3.86
N ALA A 182 -11.10 13.16 -4.57
CA ALA A 182 -12.47 12.66 -4.50
C ALA A 182 -12.58 11.21 -5.03
N ALA A 183 -13.64 10.52 -4.60
CA ALA A 183 -13.93 9.17 -5.03
C ALA A 183 -14.02 9.05 -6.56
N GLY A 184 -13.40 8.00 -7.13
CA GLY A 184 -13.39 7.74 -8.56
C GLY A 184 -12.50 8.67 -9.40
N ALA A 185 -11.76 9.58 -8.78
CA ALA A 185 -10.86 10.48 -9.51
C ALA A 185 -9.67 9.74 -10.11
N VAL A 186 -9.23 10.15 -11.31
CA VAL A 186 -7.99 9.68 -11.94
C VAL A 186 -7.00 10.83 -12.00
N VAL A 187 -6.01 10.79 -11.11
CA VAL A 187 -5.00 11.84 -10.97
C VAL A 187 -3.84 11.57 -11.91
N THR A 188 -3.69 12.46 -12.88
CA THR A 188 -2.68 12.39 -13.96
C THR A 188 -1.73 13.59 -13.97
N LYS A 189 -1.91 14.54 -13.05
CA LYS A 189 -1.12 15.76 -12.88
C LYS A 189 -1.01 16.11 -11.41
N ASP A 190 -0.03 16.91 -11.06
CA ASP A 190 0.18 17.38 -9.70
C ASP A 190 -1.05 18.06 -9.12
N VAL A 191 -1.26 17.83 -7.83
CA VAL A 191 -2.35 18.38 -7.02
C VAL A 191 -1.74 19.35 -6.01
N PRO A 192 -2.11 20.63 -6.05
CA PRO A 192 -1.65 21.59 -5.04
C PRO A 192 -2.04 21.20 -3.61
N ALA A 193 -1.26 21.66 -2.65
CA ALA A 193 -1.64 21.54 -1.24
C ALA A 193 -3.02 22.17 -1.00
N HIS A 194 -3.81 21.56 -0.10
CA HIS A 194 -5.18 21.96 0.25
C HIS A 194 -6.20 21.90 -0.92
N ALA A 195 -5.83 21.41 -2.10
CA ALA A 195 -6.78 21.31 -3.20
C ALA A 195 -7.71 20.12 -3.05
N VAL A 196 -8.96 20.29 -3.43
CA VAL A 196 -9.92 19.20 -3.66
C VAL A 196 -9.97 18.93 -5.16
N VAL A 197 -9.65 17.69 -5.56
CA VAL A 197 -9.67 17.31 -6.98
C VAL A 197 -10.69 16.20 -7.23
N ALA A 198 -11.37 16.24 -8.37
CA ALA A 198 -12.35 15.23 -8.78
C ALA A 198 -12.35 15.02 -10.29
N GLY A 199 -12.89 13.89 -10.74
CA GLY A 199 -13.12 13.57 -12.15
C GLY A 199 -12.04 12.73 -12.81
N MET A 200 -12.21 12.49 -14.10
CA MET A 200 -11.33 11.68 -14.96
C MET A 200 -11.11 12.41 -16.30
N PRO A 201 -9.94 13.05 -16.51
CA PRO A 201 -8.86 13.27 -15.55
C PRO A 201 -9.26 14.23 -14.42
N ALA A 202 -8.65 14.08 -13.25
CA ALA A 202 -8.93 14.90 -12.07
C ALA A 202 -8.62 16.40 -12.34
N LYS A 203 -9.50 17.25 -11.84
CA LYS A 203 -9.38 18.71 -11.89
C LYS A 203 -9.62 19.29 -10.50
N VAL A 204 -8.99 20.40 -10.19
CA VAL A 204 -9.29 21.16 -8.97
C VAL A 204 -10.73 21.65 -9.01
N ILE A 205 -11.50 21.34 -7.99
CA ILE A 205 -12.91 21.75 -7.85
C ILE A 205 -13.16 22.61 -6.60
N GLY A 206 -12.15 22.76 -5.75
CA GLY A 206 -12.23 23.55 -4.53
C GLY A 206 -10.98 23.43 -3.67
N THR A 207 -11.07 23.94 -2.46
CA THR A 207 -10.03 23.86 -1.43
C THR A 207 -10.57 23.17 -0.19
N SER A 208 -9.69 22.46 0.53
CA SER A 208 -9.96 21.80 1.79
C SER A 208 -9.30 22.58 2.92
N ASP A 209 -10.09 23.05 3.90
CA ASP A 209 -9.53 23.65 5.11
C ASP A 209 -9.07 22.57 6.11
N SER A 210 -9.80 21.48 6.20
CA SER A 210 -9.45 20.27 6.94
C SER A 210 -10.40 19.13 6.59
N TRP A 211 -9.95 17.90 6.80
CA TRP A 211 -10.82 16.72 6.82
C TRP A 211 -10.49 15.90 8.08
N VAL A 212 -11.48 15.46 8.82
CA VAL A 212 -11.36 14.68 10.08
C VAL A 212 -12.35 13.52 10.07
#